data_1e0bd8de8493e75899cabe0d60dcd190
#
_entry.id   1e0bd8de8493e75899cabe0d60dcd190
#
_cell.length_a   1.000
_cell.length_b   1.000
_cell.length_c   1.000
_cell.angle_alpha   90.00
_cell.angle_beta   90.00
_cell.angle_gamma   90.00
#
_symmetry.space_group_name_H-M   'P 1'
#
loop_
_entity.id
_entity.type
_entity.pdbx_description
1 polymer ?
#
loop_
_entity_poly.entity_id
_entity_poly.type
_entity_poly.pdbx_seq_one_letter_code
_entity_poly.pdbx_strand_id
1 'polypeptide(L)'
;MRNPQPGGLYQEIIIMIDFHTHILPGIDDGSRDIDMTEKMLRMEQSMGVSHIYATPHFYAHRRSIESFLERRNRALRAVRVLPGYGDSLPAVTPGAEVYYFSGIGRAKQLEDLCIEGTNILLLELPFAQWHSDVAKDISELMDRRGLRIVLAHLERYEQFQKSRHVWDRLLDMPLTIQLNCEDIIDEGSIFRRNHMHKTSMELLSRYDNVIIGSDCHNLTDRKPNLAEARGIIGKKAGAARLAQIDEYTRALLEAR
;
A
#
# COMPACT_ATOMS: atom_id res chain seq x y z
N MET A 1 49.97 -6.04 24.13
CA MET A 1 49.16 -6.38 22.96
C MET A 1 47.74 -6.57 23.42
N ARG A 2 46.83 -5.62 23.13
CA ARG A 2 45.40 -5.72 23.47
C ARG A 2 44.66 -6.21 22.23
N ASN A 3 43.99 -7.35 22.36
CA ASN A 3 43.15 -7.94 21.34
C ASN A 3 41.96 -6.99 21.04
N PRO A 4 41.63 -6.71 19.78
CA PRO A 4 40.41 -5.99 19.45
C PRO A 4 39.19 -6.88 19.74
N GLN A 5 38.23 -6.37 20.49
CA GLN A 5 36.93 -7.00 20.71
C GLN A 5 36.18 -7.07 19.36
N PRO A 6 35.50 -8.17 19.07
CA PRO A 6 34.70 -8.27 17.85
C PRO A 6 33.53 -7.30 17.95
N GLY A 7 33.36 -6.50 16.89
CA GLY A 7 32.31 -5.52 16.76
C GLY A 7 30.92 -6.14 16.99
N GLY A 8 30.16 -5.49 17.83
CA GLY A 8 28.76 -5.82 18.03
C GLY A 8 28.03 -5.73 16.68
N LEU A 9 27.42 -6.82 16.29
CA LEU A 9 26.43 -6.87 15.21
C LEU A 9 25.28 -5.94 15.66
N TYR A 10 25.24 -4.73 15.13
CA TYR A 10 24.01 -3.96 15.14
C TYR A 10 23.03 -4.77 14.31
N GLN A 11 22.10 -5.47 14.95
CA GLN A 11 20.91 -5.94 14.27
C GLN A 11 20.25 -4.67 13.72
N GLU A 12 20.30 -4.47 12.42
CA GLU A 12 19.47 -3.47 11.77
C GLU A 12 18.03 -3.77 12.21
N ILE A 13 17.42 -2.84 12.91
CA ILE A 13 16.02 -2.93 13.28
C ILE A 13 15.28 -2.93 11.94
N ILE A 14 14.75 -4.07 11.54
CA ILE A 14 13.92 -4.18 10.33
C ILE A 14 12.68 -3.36 10.62
N ILE A 15 12.61 -2.17 10.06
CA ILE A 15 11.43 -1.31 10.12
C ILE A 15 10.39 -1.95 9.20
N MET A 16 9.37 -2.57 9.78
CA MET A 16 8.26 -3.15 9.03
C MET A 16 7.22 -2.06 8.76
N ILE A 17 6.90 -1.87 7.49
CA ILE A 17 5.99 -0.83 6.99
C ILE A 17 4.77 -1.49 6.35
N ASP A 18 3.57 -1.08 6.78
CA ASP A 18 2.34 -1.38 6.05
C ASP A 18 1.96 -0.18 5.18
N PHE A 19 2.06 -0.36 3.86
CA PHE A 19 1.91 0.74 2.91
C PHE A 19 0.45 1.05 2.53
N HIS A 20 -0.49 0.15 2.81
CA HIS A 20 -1.87 0.29 2.37
C HIS A 20 -2.83 -0.21 3.45
N THR A 21 -3.55 0.72 4.09
CA THR A 21 -4.49 0.39 5.17
C THR A 21 -5.71 1.31 5.21
N HIS A 22 -6.86 0.78 5.63
CA HIS A 22 -8.10 1.52 5.88
C HIS A 22 -8.38 1.66 7.38
N ILE A 23 -7.34 2.08 8.12
CA ILE A 23 -7.34 2.08 9.59
C ILE A 23 -7.96 3.34 10.20
N LEU A 24 -8.19 4.42 9.42
CA LEU A 24 -8.76 5.66 9.95
C LEU A 24 -10.25 5.49 10.27
N PRO A 25 -10.71 5.92 11.48
CA PRO A 25 -12.07 5.64 11.93
C PRO A 25 -13.14 6.40 11.13
N GLY A 26 -14.15 5.69 10.64
CA GLY A 26 -15.39 6.24 10.08
C GLY A 26 -15.26 7.08 8.82
N ILE A 27 -14.18 6.89 8.04
CA ILE A 27 -13.95 7.66 6.81
C ILE A 27 -14.45 6.94 5.55
N ASP A 28 -14.28 5.64 5.48
CA ASP A 28 -14.66 4.75 4.37
C ASP A 28 -15.27 3.43 4.90
N ASP A 29 -15.11 2.33 4.19
CA ASP A 29 -15.56 0.99 4.57
C ASP A 29 -14.54 0.22 5.43
N GLY A 30 -13.45 0.86 5.84
CA GLY A 30 -12.45 0.32 6.76
C GLY A 30 -12.89 0.38 8.22
N SER A 31 -12.02 0.85 9.10
CA SER A 31 -12.33 0.97 10.53
C SER A 31 -13.55 1.86 10.77
N ARG A 32 -14.60 1.31 11.42
CA ARG A 32 -15.86 2.02 11.65
C ARG A 32 -15.79 3.05 12.77
N ASP A 33 -14.91 2.84 13.76
CA ASP A 33 -14.81 3.66 14.97
C ASP A 33 -13.39 3.61 15.56
N ILE A 34 -13.12 4.45 16.54
CA ILE A 34 -11.80 4.57 17.15
C ILE A 34 -11.39 3.33 17.95
N ASP A 35 -12.34 2.60 18.53
CA ASP A 35 -12.07 1.37 19.28
C ASP A 35 -11.57 0.25 18.34
N MET A 36 -12.16 0.17 17.15
CA MET A 36 -11.72 -0.76 16.12
C MET A 36 -10.35 -0.36 15.58
N THR A 37 -10.12 0.93 15.32
CA THR A 37 -8.82 1.46 14.92
C THR A 37 -7.74 1.09 15.93
N GLU A 38 -7.97 1.31 17.23
CA GLU A 38 -7.00 0.95 18.27
C GLU A 38 -6.65 -0.55 18.25
N LYS A 39 -7.65 -1.40 18.10
CA LYS A 39 -7.42 -2.87 18.01
C LYS A 39 -6.62 -3.24 16.76
N MET A 40 -6.91 -2.64 15.61
CA MET A 40 -6.14 -2.86 14.38
C MET A 40 -4.69 -2.38 14.56
N LEU A 41 -4.45 -1.21 15.14
CA LEU A 41 -3.11 -0.70 15.44
C LEU A 41 -2.33 -1.64 16.38
N ARG A 42 -2.98 -2.19 17.41
CA ARG A 42 -2.37 -3.18 18.31
C ARG A 42 -2.05 -4.51 17.61
N MET A 43 -2.87 -4.93 16.66
CA MET A 43 -2.56 -6.10 15.82
C MET A 43 -1.33 -5.83 14.95
N GLU A 44 -1.25 -4.68 14.28
CA GLU A 44 -0.08 -4.26 13.50
C GLU A 44 1.19 -4.23 14.38
N GLN A 45 1.10 -3.60 15.55
CA GLN A 45 2.19 -3.57 16.53
C GLN A 45 2.65 -4.98 16.93
N SER A 46 1.71 -5.88 17.19
CA SER A 46 2.02 -7.27 17.60
C SER A 46 2.75 -8.07 16.52
N MET A 47 2.62 -7.66 15.26
CA MET A 47 3.34 -8.21 14.12
C MET A 47 4.71 -7.56 13.90
N GLY A 48 5.05 -6.51 14.64
CA GLY A 48 6.30 -5.76 14.50
C GLY A 48 6.23 -4.61 13.49
N VAL A 49 5.02 -4.24 13.04
CA VAL A 49 4.84 -3.05 12.18
C VAL A 49 5.12 -1.81 13.01
N SER A 50 6.01 -0.96 12.52
CA SER A 50 6.42 0.29 13.16
C SER A 50 5.82 1.52 12.50
N HIS A 51 5.43 1.41 11.23
CA HIS A 51 4.88 2.51 10.45
C HIS A 51 3.75 2.03 9.54
N ILE A 52 2.67 2.81 9.48
CA ILE A 52 1.46 2.54 8.71
C ILE A 52 1.16 3.74 7.82
N TYR A 53 0.87 3.49 6.56
CA TYR A 53 0.29 4.47 5.65
C TYR A 53 -1.22 4.26 5.60
N ALA A 54 -1.95 5.21 6.20
CA ALA A 54 -3.41 5.21 6.19
C ALA A 54 -3.91 5.82 4.89
N THR A 55 -4.46 4.98 4.04
CA THR A 55 -4.84 5.29 2.66
C THR A 55 -6.34 5.08 2.42
N PRO A 56 -7.23 5.80 3.14
CA PRO A 56 -8.66 5.63 2.95
C PRO A 56 -9.07 5.95 1.51
N HIS A 57 -10.15 5.32 1.05
CA HIS A 57 -10.69 5.51 -0.28
C HIS A 57 -11.07 6.97 -0.58
N PHE A 58 -10.62 7.46 -1.73
CA PHE A 58 -11.06 8.71 -2.33
C PHE A 58 -11.78 8.46 -3.66
N TYR A 59 -13.06 8.77 -3.72
CA TYR A 59 -13.90 8.72 -4.93
C TYR A 59 -14.32 10.13 -5.36
N ALA A 60 -13.79 10.63 -6.47
CA ALA A 60 -14.04 11.99 -6.97
C ALA A 60 -15.53 12.28 -7.25
N HIS A 61 -16.32 11.25 -7.59
CA HIS A 61 -17.77 11.38 -7.81
C HIS A 61 -18.59 11.48 -6.51
N ARG A 62 -18.00 11.15 -5.34
CA ARG A 62 -18.69 11.17 -4.04
C ARG A 62 -18.42 12.44 -3.26
N ARG A 63 -17.22 13.03 -3.41
CA ARG A 63 -16.83 14.22 -2.63
C ARG A 63 -15.66 14.97 -3.25
N SER A 64 -15.55 16.27 -2.90
CA SER A 64 -14.37 17.05 -3.25
C SER A 64 -13.14 16.61 -2.46
N ILE A 65 -11.94 16.92 -2.98
CA ILE A 65 -10.67 16.68 -2.28
C ILE A 65 -10.65 17.40 -0.93
N GLU A 66 -11.05 18.67 -0.89
CA GLU A 66 -11.12 19.45 0.34
C GLU A 66 -11.98 18.78 1.43
N SER A 67 -13.20 18.36 1.10
CA SER A 67 -14.08 17.65 2.04
C SER A 67 -13.50 16.31 2.49
N PHE A 68 -12.80 15.60 1.62
CA PHE A 68 -12.09 14.37 1.97
C PHE A 68 -10.97 14.65 2.97
N LEU A 69 -10.12 15.63 2.68
CA LEU A 69 -8.98 16.00 3.53
C LEU A 69 -9.42 16.44 4.93
N GLU A 70 -10.50 17.22 5.04
CA GLU A 70 -11.07 17.59 6.35
C GLU A 70 -11.46 16.36 7.18
N ARG A 71 -12.13 15.38 6.56
CA ARG A 71 -12.54 14.14 7.22
C ARG A 71 -11.35 13.28 7.60
N ARG A 72 -10.41 13.07 6.66
CA ARG A 72 -9.18 12.31 6.88
C ARG A 72 -8.38 12.90 8.05
N ASN A 73 -8.16 14.20 8.02
CA ASN A 73 -7.37 14.87 9.05
C ASN A 73 -8.08 14.88 10.41
N ARG A 74 -9.42 14.90 10.45
CA ARG A 74 -10.19 14.74 11.69
C ARG A 74 -10.02 13.33 12.25
N ALA A 75 -10.15 12.30 11.43
CA ALA A 75 -9.96 10.91 11.83
C ALA A 75 -8.52 10.66 12.33
N LEU A 76 -7.51 11.19 11.63
CA LEU A 76 -6.11 11.10 12.04
C LEU A 76 -5.85 11.78 13.40
N ARG A 77 -6.46 12.95 13.66
CA ARG A 77 -6.35 13.59 14.99
C ARG A 77 -6.90 12.70 16.11
N ALA A 78 -7.98 11.96 15.86
CA ALA A 78 -8.51 11.03 16.84
C ALA A 78 -7.55 9.86 17.10
N VAL A 79 -6.86 9.37 16.07
CA VAL A 79 -5.82 8.33 16.20
C VAL A 79 -4.62 8.84 17.00
N ARG A 80 -4.17 10.07 16.74
CA ARG A 80 -2.97 10.66 17.38
C ARG A 80 -3.11 10.91 18.87
N VAL A 81 -4.32 10.87 19.42
CA VAL A 81 -4.58 11.01 20.87
C VAL A 81 -4.83 9.67 21.57
N LEU A 82 -4.73 8.55 20.87
CA LEU A 82 -4.83 7.23 21.48
C LEU A 82 -3.72 6.99 22.48
N PRO A 83 -3.99 6.30 23.60
CA PRO A 83 -2.97 5.89 24.55
C PRO A 83 -1.89 5.04 23.89
N GLY A 84 -0.63 5.46 24.02
CA GLY A 84 0.53 4.78 23.41
C GLY A 84 0.85 5.21 21.97
N TYR A 85 0.12 6.14 21.38
CA TYR A 85 0.49 6.69 20.07
C TYR A 85 1.82 7.47 20.16
N GLY A 86 2.73 7.15 19.22
CA GLY A 86 4.09 7.74 19.21
C GLY A 86 5.08 7.08 20.16
N ASP A 87 4.65 6.05 20.94
CA ASP A 87 5.49 5.31 21.89
C ASP A 87 5.40 3.80 21.61
N SER A 88 4.25 3.20 21.84
CA SER A 88 4.05 1.75 21.68
C SER A 88 3.18 1.36 20.47
N LEU A 89 2.39 2.27 19.92
CA LEU A 89 1.63 2.03 18.68
C LEU A 89 2.42 2.48 17.45
N PRO A 90 2.21 1.84 16.28
CA PRO A 90 2.82 2.26 15.03
C PRO A 90 2.55 3.73 14.70
N ALA A 91 3.53 4.41 14.12
CA ALA A 91 3.32 5.73 13.55
C ALA A 91 2.36 5.65 12.34
N VAL A 92 1.48 6.64 12.19
CA VAL A 92 0.51 6.69 11.10
C VAL A 92 0.73 7.94 10.26
N THR A 93 1.05 7.74 8.99
CA THR A 93 1.13 8.80 7.97
C THR A 93 -0.09 8.71 7.05
N PRO A 94 -0.83 9.81 6.86
CA PRO A 94 -2.00 9.79 6.00
C PRO A 94 -1.64 9.90 4.51
N GLY A 95 -2.44 9.23 3.69
CA GLY A 95 -2.50 9.35 2.24
C GLY A 95 -3.94 9.25 1.77
N ALA A 96 -4.14 8.70 0.59
CA ALA A 96 -5.41 8.27 0.05
C ALA A 96 -5.20 7.15 -0.97
N GLU A 97 -6.10 6.18 -0.99
CA GLU A 97 -6.28 5.30 -2.13
C GLU A 97 -7.24 5.99 -3.10
N VAL A 98 -6.69 6.52 -4.18
CA VAL A 98 -7.43 7.32 -5.15
C VAL A 98 -8.00 6.42 -6.23
N TYR A 99 -9.35 6.30 -6.27
CA TYR A 99 -10.00 5.59 -7.37
C TYR A 99 -9.85 6.39 -8.67
N TYR A 100 -9.37 5.72 -9.71
CA TYR A 100 -9.18 6.32 -11.03
C TYR A 100 -10.47 6.92 -11.58
N PHE A 101 -10.34 8.08 -12.20
CA PHE A 101 -11.39 8.72 -13.00
C PHE A 101 -10.77 9.36 -14.25
N SER A 102 -11.50 9.35 -15.34
CA SER A 102 -11.02 9.90 -16.61
C SER A 102 -10.61 11.36 -16.49
N GLY A 103 -9.43 11.70 -16.98
CA GLY A 103 -8.85 13.05 -16.88
C GLY A 103 -8.26 13.38 -15.51
N ILE A 104 -7.97 12.39 -14.67
CA ILE A 104 -7.33 12.57 -13.36
C ILE A 104 -6.03 13.40 -13.45
N GLY A 105 -5.28 13.30 -14.54
CA GLY A 105 -4.06 14.09 -14.78
C GLY A 105 -4.29 15.61 -14.78
N ARG A 106 -5.54 16.07 -14.94
CA ARG A 106 -5.93 17.49 -14.94
C ARG A 106 -6.67 17.93 -13.67
N ALA A 107 -6.90 17.02 -12.72
CA ALA A 107 -7.57 17.35 -11.48
C ALA A 107 -6.75 18.35 -10.65
N LYS A 108 -7.39 19.41 -10.15
CA LYS A 108 -6.73 20.35 -9.24
C LYS A 108 -6.51 19.70 -7.89
N GLN A 109 -5.45 20.09 -7.19
CA GLN A 109 -5.13 19.66 -5.82
C GLN A 109 -4.95 18.12 -5.65
N LEU A 110 -4.67 17.39 -6.73
CA LEU A 110 -4.47 15.95 -6.67
C LEU A 110 -3.27 15.58 -5.78
N GLU A 111 -2.25 16.45 -5.73
CA GLU A 111 -1.06 16.29 -4.89
C GLU A 111 -1.41 16.20 -3.39
N ASP A 112 -2.50 16.81 -2.95
CA ASP A 112 -2.97 16.77 -1.56
C ASP A 112 -3.49 15.37 -1.15
N LEU A 113 -3.73 14.49 -2.14
CA LEU A 113 -4.10 13.08 -1.93
C LEU A 113 -2.88 12.15 -1.84
N CYS A 114 -1.70 12.62 -2.18
CA CYS A 114 -0.47 11.85 -2.03
C CYS A 114 -0.22 11.47 -0.57
N ILE A 115 0.64 10.49 -0.36
CA ILE A 115 1.20 10.19 0.95
C ILE A 115 1.84 11.48 1.51
N GLU A 116 1.46 11.87 2.73
CA GLU A 116 1.89 13.11 3.35
C GLU A 116 3.41 13.27 3.33
N GLY A 117 3.88 14.42 2.86
CA GLY A 117 5.32 14.73 2.74
C GLY A 117 6.02 14.14 1.52
N THR A 118 5.29 13.50 0.61
CA THR A 118 5.83 12.89 -0.61
C THR A 118 5.05 13.31 -1.86
N ASN A 119 5.52 12.88 -3.04
CA ASN A 119 4.80 12.93 -4.30
C ASN A 119 4.25 11.56 -4.75
N ILE A 120 4.05 10.62 -3.79
CA ILE A 120 3.56 9.28 -4.05
C ILE A 120 2.04 9.26 -4.03
N LEU A 121 1.42 8.84 -5.12
CA LEU A 121 -0.03 8.64 -5.25
C LEU A 121 -0.33 7.15 -5.32
N LEU A 122 -1.09 6.62 -4.34
CA LEU A 122 -1.66 5.28 -4.42
C LEU A 122 -2.93 5.34 -5.28
N LEU A 123 -2.92 4.65 -6.40
CA LEU A 123 -3.97 4.70 -7.42
C LEU A 123 -4.65 3.34 -7.57
N GLU A 124 -5.96 3.32 -7.31
CA GLU A 124 -6.83 2.18 -7.57
C GLU A 124 -7.44 2.29 -8.97
N LEU A 125 -7.29 1.24 -9.80
CA LEU A 125 -7.84 1.18 -11.15
C LEU A 125 -9.20 0.47 -11.19
N PRO A 126 -10.01 0.69 -12.24
CA PRO A 126 -11.29 -0.01 -12.36
C PRO A 126 -11.12 -1.53 -12.52
N PHE A 127 -11.98 -2.31 -11.84
CA PHE A 127 -12.09 -3.76 -11.98
C PHE A 127 -12.79 -4.13 -13.30
N ALA A 128 -12.21 -3.69 -14.41
CA ALA A 128 -12.71 -3.84 -15.76
C ALA A 128 -11.56 -3.89 -16.76
N GLN A 129 -11.84 -4.21 -18.04
CA GLN A 129 -10.84 -4.09 -19.10
C GLN A 129 -10.37 -2.62 -19.23
N TRP A 130 -9.07 -2.40 -19.14
CA TRP A 130 -8.50 -1.06 -19.32
C TRP A 130 -8.32 -0.71 -20.78
N HIS A 131 -8.50 0.59 -21.08
CA HIS A 131 -8.32 1.18 -22.39
C HIS A 131 -7.12 2.15 -22.37
N SER A 132 -6.70 2.60 -23.54
CA SER A 132 -5.48 3.39 -23.72
C SER A 132 -5.47 4.74 -22.99
N ASP A 133 -6.63 5.27 -22.63
CA ASP A 133 -6.78 6.48 -21.83
C ASP A 133 -6.23 6.31 -20.40
N VAL A 134 -6.38 5.14 -19.80
CA VAL A 134 -5.80 4.83 -18.47
C VAL A 134 -4.28 5.01 -18.48
N ALA A 135 -3.59 4.36 -19.44
CA ALA A 135 -2.14 4.48 -19.54
C ALA A 135 -1.69 5.89 -19.90
N LYS A 136 -2.48 6.63 -20.69
CA LYS A 136 -2.23 8.03 -21.02
C LYS A 136 -2.36 8.92 -19.79
N ASP A 137 -3.44 8.79 -19.03
CA ASP A 137 -3.67 9.58 -17.82
C ASP A 137 -2.57 9.31 -16.77
N ILE A 138 -2.14 8.05 -16.60
CA ILE A 138 -1.03 7.70 -15.70
C ILE A 138 0.28 8.34 -16.18
N SER A 139 0.60 8.28 -17.48
CA SER A 139 1.77 8.98 -18.05
C SER A 139 1.70 10.48 -17.79
N GLU A 140 0.54 11.12 -17.95
CA GLU A 140 0.37 12.54 -17.63
C GLU A 140 0.62 12.86 -16.15
N LEU A 141 0.19 12.00 -15.23
CA LEU A 141 0.48 12.15 -13.80
C LEU A 141 1.98 12.11 -13.51
N MET A 142 2.69 11.17 -14.13
CA MET A 142 4.14 10.99 -13.94
C MET A 142 4.95 12.10 -14.63
N ASP A 143 4.72 12.34 -15.93
CA ASP A 143 5.56 13.18 -16.78
C ASP A 143 5.32 14.67 -16.55
N ARG A 144 4.06 15.08 -16.33
CA ARG A 144 3.69 16.49 -16.20
C ARG A 144 3.59 16.97 -14.77
N ARG A 145 3.22 16.08 -13.85
CA ARG A 145 3.05 16.46 -12.44
C ARG A 145 4.16 15.92 -11.53
N GLY A 146 5.05 15.11 -12.06
CA GLY A 146 6.16 14.53 -11.31
C GLY A 146 5.70 13.58 -10.19
N LEU A 147 4.49 12.98 -10.31
CA LEU A 147 3.99 12.05 -9.32
C LEU A 147 4.60 10.66 -9.52
N ARG A 148 4.95 10.03 -8.42
CA ARG A 148 5.30 8.61 -8.38
C ARG A 148 4.04 7.80 -8.14
N ILE A 149 3.69 6.95 -9.08
CA ILE A 149 2.45 6.18 -9.03
C ILE A 149 2.70 4.82 -8.41
N VAL A 150 1.93 4.49 -7.38
CA VAL A 150 1.80 3.16 -6.81
C VAL A 150 0.46 2.61 -7.27
N LEU A 151 0.44 1.51 -8.02
CA LEU A 151 -0.80 0.83 -8.39
C LEU A 151 -1.22 -0.11 -7.27
N ALA A 152 -2.37 0.16 -6.66
CA ALA A 152 -2.94 -0.63 -5.58
C ALA A 152 -3.33 -2.03 -6.08
N HIS A 153 -3.07 -3.06 -5.27
CA HIS A 153 -3.48 -4.47 -5.44
C HIS A 153 -3.54 -4.93 -6.90
N LEU A 154 -2.41 -4.76 -7.61
CA LEU A 154 -2.32 -4.97 -9.06
C LEU A 154 -2.75 -6.39 -9.48
N GLU A 155 -2.48 -7.40 -8.66
CA GLU A 155 -2.84 -8.82 -8.89
C GLU A 155 -4.33 -9.04 -9.09
N ARG A 156 -5.18 -8.15 -8.54
CA ARG A 156 -6.63 -8.27 -8.63
C ARG A 156 -7.21 -7.93 -9.99
N TYR A 157 -6.48 -7.16 -10.81
CA TYR A 157 -6.98 -6.67 -12.10
C TYR A 157 -6.68 -7.61 -13.27
N GLU A 158 -5.69 -8.48 -13.15
CA GLU A 158 -5.21 -9.34 -14.24
C GLU A 158 -6.35 -10.12 -14.89
N GLN A 159 -7.25 -10.66 -14.10
CA GLN A 159 -8.42 -11.43 -14.55
C GLN A 159 -9.41 -10.65 -15.45
N PHE A 160 -9.39 -9.33 -15.40
CA PHE A 160 -10.23 -8.45 -16.21
C PHE A 160 -9.56 -8.01 -17.52
N GLN A 161 -8.25 -8.28 -17.66
CA GLN A 161 -7.46 -7.81 -18.81
C GLN A 161 -7.42 -8.86 -19.93
N LYS A 162 -8.53 -9.01 -20.67
CA LYS A 162 -8.58 -9.90 -21.84
C LYS A 162 -7.61 -9.44 -22.92
N SER A 163 -7.49 -8.12 -23.14
CA SER A 163 -6.44 -7.52 -23.94
C SER A 163 -5.32 -7.04 -23.02
N ARG A 164 -4.13 -7.57 -23.20
CA ARG A 164 -2.94 -7.28 -22.37
C ARG A 164 -2.22 -5.99 -22.73
N HIS A 165 -2.59 -5.35 -23.82
CA HIS A 165 -1.85 -4.20 -24.37
C HIS A 165 -1.65 -3.06 -23.36
N VAL A 166 -2.72 -2.68 -22.63
CA VAL A 166 -2.61 -1.61 -21.61
C VAL A 166 -1.93 -2.12 -20.36
N TRP A 167 -2.19 -3.35 -19.94
CA TRP A 167 -1.52 -4.01 -18.83
C TRP A 167 0.00 -4.04 -19.04
N ASP A 168 0.45 -4.59 -20.16
CA ASP A 168 1.88 -4.71 -20.47
C ASP A 168 2.53 -3.32 -20.54
N ARG A 169 1.84 -2.34 -21.17
CA ARG A 169 2.31 -0.97 -21.22
C ARG A 169 2.46 -0.33 -19.84
N LEU A 170 1.55 -0.59 -18.89
CA LEU A 170 1.67 -0.08 -17.53
C LEU A 170 2.84 -0.72 -16.80
N LEU A 171 3.06 -2.02 -16.98
CA LEU A 171 4.19 -2.73 -16.37
C LEU A 171 5.56 -2.31 -16.93
N ASP A 172 5.60 -1.73 -18.14
CA ASP A 172 6.80 -1.14 -18.73
C ASP A 172 7.08 0.30 -18.24
N MET A 173 6.13 0.94 -17.52
CA MET A 173 6.32 2.27 -16.94
C MET A 173 7.08 2.19 -15.60
N PRO A 174 7.80 3.26 -15.20
CA PRO A 174 8.51 3.33 -13.92
C PRO A 174 7.55 3.62 -12.75
N LEU A 175 6.50 2.82 -12.62
CA LEU A 175 5.55 2.87 -11.51
C LEU A 175 5.88 1.81 -10.46
N THR A 176 5.27 1.88 -9.29
CA THR A 176 5.42 0.88 -8.23
C THR A 176 4.20 -0.03 -8.21
N ILE A 177 4.43 -1.33 -8.06
CA ILE A 177 3.40 -2.35 -7.92
C ILE A 177 3.15 -2.59 -6.43
N GLN A 178 1.95 -2.34 -5.95
CA GLN A 178 1.55 -2.77 -4.61
C GLN A 178 0.73 -4.05 -4.72
N LEU A 179 1.09 -5.05 -3.91
CA LEU A 179 0.40 -6.33 -3.78
C LEU A 179 -0.25 -6.44 -2.41
N ASN A 180 -1.47 -6.99 -2.37
CA ASN A 180 -2.18 -7.21 -1.13
C ASN A 180 -1.67 -8.45 -0.40
N CYS A 181 -1.48 -8.31 0.90
CA CYS A 181 -1.05 -9.41 1.75
C CYS A 181 -2.04 -10.57 1.75
N GLU A 182 -3.35 -10.31 1.73
CA GLU A 182 -4.38 -11.35 1.66
C GLU A 182 -4.20 -12.24 0.42
N ASP A 183 -3.93 -11.64 -0.75
CA ASP A 183 -3.79 -12.36 -2.01
C ASP A 183 -2.44 -13.11 -2.12
N ILE A 184 -1.44 -12.72 -1.32
CA ILE A 184 -0.17 -13.46 -1.15
C ILE A 184 -0.36 -14.67 -0.22
N ILE A 185 -1.16 -14.54 0.85
CA ILE A 185 -1.39 -15.57 1.86
C ILE A 185 -2.27 -16.69 1.33
N ASP A 186 -3.31 -16.35 0.58
CA ASP A 186 -4.39 -17.25 0.26
C ASP A 186 -4.03 -18.26 -0.83
N GLU A 187 -3.62 -19.44 -0.40
CA GLU A 187 -3.50 -20.64 -1.24
C GLU A 187 -4.85 -21.34 -1.45
N GLY A 188 -5.97 -20.65 -1.16
CA GLY A 188 -7.30 -21.20 -0.98
C GLY A 188 -7.86 -22.00 -2.16
N SER A 189 -8.76 -22.93 -1.84
CA SER A 189 -9.45 -23.85 -2.74
C SER A 189 -10.45 -23.21 -3.70
N ILE A 190 -10.65 -21.89 -3.66
CA ILE A 190 -11.58 -21.17 -4.52
C ILE A 190 -10.80 -20.64 -5.73
N PHE A 191 -11.18 -21.04 -6.94
CA PHE A 191 -10.50 -20.74 -8.21
C PHE A 191 -10.04 -19.28 -8.36
N ARG A 192 -10.80 -18.31 -7.89
CA ARG A 192 -10.48 -16.89 -7.98
C ARG A 192 -9.30 -16.49 -7.08
N ARG A 193 -9.27 -16.98 -5.84
CA ARG A 193 -8.19 -16.69 -4.87
C ARG A 193 -6.89 -17.33 -5.31
N ASN A 194 -6.93 -18.57 -5.79
CA ASN A 194 -5.75 -19.23 -6.36
C ASN A 194 -5.17 -18.45 -7.56
N HIS A 195 -6.03 -17.83 -8.37
CA HIS A 195 -5.58 -16.98 -9.47
C HIS A 195 -4.82 -15.75 -8.97
N MET A 196 -5.37 -15.00 -8.00
CA MET A 196 -4.72 -13.81 -7.44
C MET A 196 -3.40 -14.16 -6.74
N HIS A 197 -3.36 -15.24 -5.96
CA HIS A 197 -2.12 -15.75 -5.37
C HIS A 197 -1.06 -16.05 -6.43
N LYS A 198 -1.43 -16.77 -7.49
CA LYS A 198 -0.52 -17.07 -8.61
C LYS A 198 0.01 -15.80 -9.27
N THR A 199 -0.86 -14.84 -9.54
CA THR A 199 -0.49 -13.55 -10.14
C THR A 199 0.43 -12.76 -9.19
N SER A 200 0.15 -12.73 -7.89
CA SER A 200 1.02 -12.09 -6.89
C SER A 200 2.42 -12.71 -6.90
N MET A 201 2.52 -14.04 -6.90
CA MET A 201 3.82 -14.73 -6.92
C MET A 201 4.58 -14.52 -8.23
N GLU A 202 3.87 -14.43 -9.37
CA GLU A 202 4.47 -14.10 -10.67
C GLU A 202 5.01 -12.66 -10.67
N LEU A 203 4.23 -11.68 -10.22
CA LEU A 203 4.67 -10.30 -10.11
C LEU A 203 5.86 -10.15 -9.16
N LEU A 204 5.82 -10.80 -8.01
CA LEU A 204 6.94 -10.86 -7.06
C LEU A 204 8.22 -11.43 -7.67
N SER A 205 8.12 -12.41 -8.55
CA SER A 205 9.30 -13.04 -9.17
C SER A 205 9.88 -12.23 -10.34
N ARG A 206 9.07 -11.39 -10.97
CA ARG A 206 9.40 -10.74 -12.25
C ARG A 206 9.82 -9.28 -12.10
N TYR A 207 9.30 -8.56 -11.08
CA TYR A 207 9.47 -7.13 -10.95
C TYR A 207 10.15 -6.75 -9.63
N ASP A 208 11.14 -5.84 -9.69
CA ASP A 208 11.87 -5.37 -8.51
C ASP A 208 11.14 -4.20 -7.81
N ASN A 209 10.31 -3.45 -8.53
CA ASN A 209 9.52 -2.31 -8.08
C ASN A 209 8.22 -2.71 -7.38
N VAL A 210 8.29 -3.68 -6.48
CA VAL A 210 7.15 -4.23 -5.75
C VAL A 210 7.20 -3.84 -4.28
N ILE A 211 6.06 -3.42 -3.74
CA ILE A 211 5.81 -3.25 -2.31
C ILE A 211 4.58 -4.06 -1.88
N ILE A 212 4.41 -4.25 -0.59
CA ILE A 212 3.25 -4.95 -0.02
C ILE A 212 2.47 -4.05 0.94
N GLY A 213 1.17 -4.30 1.05
CA GLY A 213 0.28 -3.64 2.00
C GLY A 213 -0.80 -4.61 2.43
N SER A 214 -1.30 -4.48 3.66
CA SER A 214 -2.35 -5.37 4.16
C SER A 214 -3.70 -5.12 3.51
N ASP A 215 -3.97 -3.88 3.14
CA ASP A 215 -5.29 -3.42 2.71
C ASP A 215 -6.36 -3.79 3.77
N CYS A 216 -5.97 -3.70 5.06
CA CYS A 216 -6.81 -4.12 6.16
C CYS A 216 -7.95 -3.15 6.40
N HIS A 217 -9.16 -3.70 6.62
CA HIS A 217 -10.38 -2.93 6.82
C HIS A 217 -11.08 -3.20 8.15
N ASN A 218 -10.81 -4.37 8.76
CA ASN A 218 -11.52 -4.82 9.95
C ASN A 218 -10.66 -5.81 10.75
N LEU A 219 -11.28 -6.47 11.73
CA LEU A 219 -10.61 -7.42 12.64
C LEU A 219 -10.90 -8.89 12.30
N THR A 220 -11.57 -9.18 11.18
CA THR A 220 -12.07 -10.51 10.83
C THR A 220 -11.54 -11.00 9.48
N ASP A 221 -12.25 -10.71 8.42
CA ASP A 221 -11.99 -11.19 7.06
C ASP A 221 -10.90 -10.39 6.32
N ARG A 222 -10.82 -9.06 6.57
CA ARG A 222 -9.77 -8.17 6.04
C ARG A 222 -8.94 -7.59 7.18
N LYS A 223 -8.42 -8.46 8.05
CA LYS A 223 -7.61 -8.08 9.21
C LYS A 223 -6.17 -7.73 8.81
N PRO A 224 -5.43 -6.98 9.66
CA PRO A 224 -3.98 -6.87 9.54
C PRO A 224 -3.31 -8.23 9.43
N ASN A 225 -2.45 -8.44 8.43
CA ASN A 225 -1.87 -9.73 8.10
C ASN A 225 -0.46 -9.65 7.46
N LEU A 226 0.21 -8.50 7.60
CA LEU A 226 1.49 -8.22 6.96
C LEU A 226 2.58 -9.27 7.31
N ALA A 227 2.70 -9.67 8.57
CA ALA A 227 3.71 -10.64 9.00
C ALA A 227 3.49 -12.02 8.37
N GLU A 228 2.23 -12.43 8.17
CA GLU A 228 1.89 -13.71 7.54
C GLU A 228 2.30 -13.72 6.06
N ALA A 229 1.96 -12.65 5.31
CA ALA A 229 2.38 -12.49 3.92
C ALA A 229 3.90 -12.50 3.77
N ARG A 230 4.61 -11.78 4.64
CA ARG A 230 6.08 -11.77 4.68
C ARG A 230 6.67 -13.16 4.92
N GLY A 231 6.05 -13.94 5.81
CA GLY A 231 6.42 -15.34 6.05
C GLY A 231 6.27 -16.22 4.80
N ILE A 232 5.22 -16.03 4.01
CA ILE A 232 5.00 -16.74 2.73
C ILE A 232 6.05 -16.31 1.69
N ILE A 233 6.30 -15.00 1.53
CA ILE A 233 7.32 -14.48 0.61
C ILE A 233 8.70 -15.06 0.98
N GLY A 234 9.08 -15.02 2.27
CA GLY A 234 10.34 -15.57 2.74
C GLY A 234 10.50 -17.06 2.45
N LYS A 235 9.42 -17.85 2.56
CA LYS A 235 9.43 -19.29 2.26
C LYS A 235 9.46 -19.59 0.76
N LYS A 236 8.70 -18.86 -0.06
CA LYS A 236 8.52 -19.17 -1.50
C LYS A 236 9.50 -18.44 -2.41
N ALA A 237 9.80 -17.18 -2.11
CA ALA A 237 10.70 -16.34 -2.91
C ALA A 237 12.09 -16.13 -2.28
N GLY A 238 12.24 -16.49 -1.01
CA GLY A 238 13.50 -16.40 -0.27
C GLY A 238 13.69 -15.09 0.50
N ALA A 239 14.54 -15.14 1.53
CA ALA A 239 14.84 -13.99 2.39
C ALA A 239 15.45 -12.80 1.63
N ALA A 240 16.27 -13.06 0.61
CA ALA A 240 16.85 -12.02 -0.23
C ALA A 240 15.77 -11.20 -0.96
N ARG A 241 14.73 -11.86 -1.48
CA ARG A 241 13.61 -11.18 -2.12
C ARG A 241 12.83 -10.30 -1.15
N LEU A 242 12.60 -10.79 0.06
CA LEU A 242 11.95 -10.01 1.10
C LEU A 242 12.76 -8.76 1.46
N ALA A 243 14.08 -8.90 1.60
CA ALA A 243 14.98 -7.77 1.85
C ALA A 243 14.96 -6.73 0.72
N GLN A 244 14.90 -7.16 -0.55
CA GLN A 244 14.75 -6.25 -1.71
C GLN A 244 13.44 -5.45 -1.65
N ILE A 245 12.32 -6.09 -1.26
CA ILE A 245 11.02 -5.39 -1.09
C ILE A 245 11.14 -4.33 0.01
N ASP A 246 11.77 -4.66 1.14
CA ASP A 246 11.95 -3.73 2.25
C ASP A 246 12.86 -2.55 1.86
N GLU A 247 13.95 -2.82 1.14
CA GLU A 247 14.86 -1.80 0.63
C GLU A 247 14.16 -0.88 -0.38
N TYR A 248 13.44 -1.47 -1.35
CA TYR A 248 12.68 -0.70 -2.33
C TYR A 248 11.61 0.17 -1.67
N THR A 249 10.88 -0.37 -0.67
CA THR A 249 9.86 0.40 0.07
C THR A 249 10.49 1.60 0.77
N ARG A 250 11.64 1.42 1.43
CA ARG A 250 12.37 2.53 2.07
C ARG A 250 12.84 3.55 1.05
N ALA A 251 13.50 3.11 -0.03
CA ALA A 251 13.98 4.00 -1.09
C ALA A 251 12.83 4.78 -1.75
N LEU A 252 11.67 4.15 -1.97
CA LEU A 252 10.47 4.81 -2.48
C LEU A 252 10.02 5.96 -1.57
N LEU A 253 10.08 5.79 -0.26
CA LEU A 253 9.62 6.77 0.72
C LEU A 253 10.64 7.90 0.98
N GLU A 254 11.93 7.63 0.86
CA GLU A 254 13.02 8.58 1.09
C GLU A 254 13.31 9.47 -0.13
N ALA A 255 13.01 9.01 -1.33
CA ALA A 255 13.20 9.79 -2.56
C ALA A 255 12.22 11.00 -2.57
N ARG A 256 12.77 12.21 -2.63
CA ARG A 256 12.05 13.49 -2.71
C ARG A 256 11.97 14.00 -4.14
#